data_568ef14c5dbe9fce5ecec83931ed7ae1
#
_entry.id   568ef14c5dbe9fce5ecec83931ed7ae1
#
_cell.length_a   1.000
_cell.length_b   1.000
_cell.length_c   1.000
_cell.angle_alpha   90.00
_cell.angle_beta   90.00
_cell.angle_gamma   90.00
#
_symmetry.space_group_name_H-M   'P 1'
#
loop_
_entity.id
_entity.type
_entity.pdbx_description
1 polymer ?
#
loop_
_entity_poly.entity_id
_entity_poly.type
_entity_poly.pdbx_seq_one_letter_code
_entity_poly.pdbx_strand_id
1 'polypeptide(L)'
;MIDTASLIDNFISALKNTFPDRVCFVGLQGSYARGEATESSDIDIVVILDNISCEDVRRYRTMLDTLPHRDLLCGFLSDADDLRNWEVSDLFQFYYDTKPIIGTLDDIIPPITVDDIMRSVRIGVCNIYHSCVHNLIYEKDPEILKGLYKSASFVIQALWYLRSGEYIAHSQELVCKVVGNEKDIISAYIQIKNSGVSDFDRLSDLIFTWAKKQLNHLNECI
;
A
#
# COMPACT_ATOMS: atom_id res chain seq x y z
N MET A 1 -6.21 -13.21 21.31
CA MET A 1 -5.69 -13.17 19.93
C MET A 1 -6.83 -13.53 19.00
N ILE A 2 -7.15 -12.65 18.04
CA ILE A 2 -8.25 -12.87 17.07
C ILE A 2 -7.82 -13.99 16.13
N ASP A 3 -8.71 -14.96 15.90
CA ASP A 3 -8.50 -15.97 14.86
C ASP A 3 -8.78 -15.34 13.49
N THR A 4 -7.72 -14.78 12.89
CA THR A 4 -7.78 -14.09 11.61
C THR A 4 -8.21 -15.02 10.47
N ALA A 5 -7.83 -16.30 10.51
CA ALA A 5 -8.23 -17.26 9.49
C ALA A 5 -9.75 -17.47 9.51
N SER A 6 -10.32 -17.68 10.69
CA SER A 6 -11.78 -17.79 10.85
C SER A 6 -12.50 -16.51 10.46
N LEU A 7 -11.94 -15.32 10.74
CA LEU A 7 -12.53 -14.05 10.33
C LEU A 7 -12.56 -13.88 8.81
N ILE A 8 -11.47 -14.23 8.13
CA ILE A 8 -11.39 -14.20 6.66
C ILE A 8 -12.37 -15.20 6.03
N ASP A 9 -12.49 -16.41 6.58
CA ASP A 9 -13.44 -17.41 6.09
C ASP A 9 -14.89 -16.95 6.26
N ASN A 10 -15.23 -16.33 7.39
CA ASN A 10 -16.54 -15.73 7.64
C ASN A 10 -16.82 -14.58 6.66
N PHE A 11 -15.83 -13.72 6.43
CA PHE A 11 -15.93 -12.64 5.45
C PHE A 11 -16.21 -13.17 4.04
N ILE A 12 -15.45 -14.17 3.57
CA ILE A 12 -15.61 -14.77 2.24
C ILE A 12 -16.99 -15.42 2.10
N SER A 13 -17.46 -16.10 3.15
CA SER A 13 -18.79 -16.72 3.18
C SER A 13 -19.90 -15.68 3.09
N ALA A 14 -19.82 -14.59 3.86
CA ALA A 14 -20.76 -13.48 3.81
C ALA A 14 -20.74 -12.75 2.45
N LEU A 15 -19.55 -12.55 1.90
CA LEU A 15 -19.35 -11.93 0.58
C LEU A 15 -20.03 -12.75 -0.53
N LYS A 16 -19.79 -14.07 -0.57
CA LYS A 16 -20.41 -14.97 -1.57
C LYS A 16 -21.93 -15.05 -1.43
N ASN A 17 -22.45 -14.97 -0.21
CA ASN A 17 -23.90 -14.94 0.01
C ASN A 17 -24.52 -13.60 -0.44
N THR A 18 -23.80 -12.49 -0.29
CA THR A 18 -24.26 -11.16 -0.70
C THR A 18 -24.16 -10.94 -2.21
N PHE A 19 -23.11 -11.48 -2.84
CA PHE A 19 -22.79 -11.34 -4.26
C PHE A 19 -22.55 -12.71 -4.92
N PRO A 20 -23.56 -13.59 -5.00
CA PRO A 20 -23.41 -14.90 -5.60
C PRO A 20 -22.95 -14.77 -7.05
N ASP A 21 -21.93 -15.55 -7.42
CA ASP A 21 -21.34 -15.63 -8.77
C ASP A 21 -20.76 -14.32 -9.33
N ARG A 22 -20.67 -13.27 -8.51
CA ARG A 22 -20.17 -11.95 -8.93
C ARG A 22 -18.77 -11.60 -8.42
N VAL A 23 -18.19 -12.46 -7.58
CA VAL A 23 -16.88 -12.23 -6.98
C VAL A 23 -15.79 -12.73 -7.95
N CYS A 24 -15.05 -11.79 -8.56
CA CYS A 24 -13.95 -12.10 -9.47
C CYS A 24 -12.64 -12.33 -8.72
N PHE A 25 -12.40 -11.56 -7.67
CA PHE A 25 -11.14 -11.62 -6.92
C PHE A 25 -11.36 -11.28 -5.43
N VAL A 26 -10.62 -11.99 -4.57
CA VAL A 26 -10.42 -11.63 -3.16
C VAL A 26 -8.94 -11.77 -2.83
N GLY A 27 -8.37 -10.78 -2.17
CA GLY A 27 -6.99 -10.81 -1.70
C GLY A 27 -6.79 -10.07 -0.38
N LEU A 28 -5.63 -10.26 0.22
CA LEU A 28 -5.17 -9.51 1.38
C LEU A 28 -4.09 -8.53 0.99
N GLN A 29 -4.09 -7.35 1.61
CA GLN A 29 -3.04 -6.35 1.53
C GLN A 29 -2.47 -6.02 2.91
N GLY A 30 -1.53 -5.08 2.92
CA GLY A 30 -1.03 -4.47 4.13
C GLY A 30 -0.25 -5.43 5.03
N SER A 31 -0.32 -5.21 6.34
CA SER A 31 0.46 -5.93 7.33
C SER A 31 0.11 -7.42 7.41
N TYR A 32 -1.16 -7.78 7.19
CA TYR A 32 -1.58 -9.18 7.17
C TYR A 32 -1.05 -9.95 5.96
N ALA A 33 -1.06 -9.35 4.78
CA ALA A 33 -0.47 -9.96 3.58
C ALA A 33 1.03 -10.19 3.74
N ARG A 34 1.71 -9.27 4.38
CA ARG A 34 3.16 -9.33 4.65
C ARG A 34 3.54 -10.16 5.88
N GLY A 35 2.58 -10.65 6.68
CA GLY A 35 2.88 -11.35 7.94
C GLY A 35 3.52 -10.46 9.02
N GLU A 36 3.28 -9.16 8.96
CA GLU A 36 3.78 -8.14 9.89
C GLU A 36 2.67 -7.56 10.79
N ALA A 37 1.48 -8.19 10.81
CA ALA A 37 0.33 -7.72 11.56
C ALA A 37 0.56 -7.78 13.07
N THR A 38 0.04 -6.78 13.77
CA THR A 38 -0.05 -6.70 15.24
C THR A 38 -1.52 -6.82 15.68
N GLU A 39 -1.78 -6.87 16.98
CA GLU A 39 -3.15 -6.93 17.50
C GLU A 39 -4.01 -5.68 17.13
N SER A 40 -3.36 -4.56 16.85
CA SER A 40 -4.02 -3.31 16.43
C SER A 40 -4.03 -3.09 14.92
N SER A 41 -3.58 -4.06 14.13
CA SER A 41 -3.54 -3.91 12.67
C SER A 41 -4.91 -4.13 12.06
N ASP A 42 -5.28 -3.24 11.13
CA ASP A 42 -6.45 -3.44 10.27
C ASP A 42 -6.21 -4.60 9.30
N ILE A 43 -7.29 -5.29 8.95
CA ILE A 43 -7.27 -6.38 7.96
C ILE A 43 -7.72 -5.78 6.63
N ASP A 44 -6.75 -5.51 5.76
CA ASP A 44 -6.98 -4.92 4.45
C ASP A 44 -7.39 -6.00 3.44
N ILE A 45 -8.69 -6.07 3.10
CA ILE A 45 -9.23 -7.05 2.16
C ILE A 45 -9.55 -6.36 0.84
N VAL A 46 -8.98 -6.87 -0.25
CA VAL A 46 -9.30 -6.46 -1.61
C VAL A 46 -10.43 -7.34 -2.15
N VAL A 47 -11.48 -6.72 -2.64
CA VAL A 47 -12.61 -7.39 -3.31
C VAL A 47 -12.84 -6.77 -4.68
N ILE A 48 -12.85 -7.61 -5.72
CA ILE A 48 -13.21 -7.20 -7.08
C ILE A 48 -14.42 -8.00 -7.53
N LEU A 49 -15.47 -7.27 -7.89
CA LEU A 49 -16.68 -7.83 -8.46
C LEU A 49 -16.65 -7.78 -10.00
N ASP A 50 -17.62 -8.41 -10.64
CA ASP A 50 -17.82 -8.34 -12.10
C ASP A 50 -18.23 -6.93 -12.55
N ASN A 51 -19.03 -6.27 -11.73
CA ASN A 51 -19.56 -4.92 -11.93
C ASN A 51 -19.92 -4.36 -10.55
N ILE A 52 -19.88 -3.03 -10.37
CA ILE A 52 -20.24 -2.39 -9.12
C ILE A 52 -21.18 -1.20 -9.36
N SER A 53 -22.25 -1.13 -8.57
CA SER A 53 -23.17 0.01 -8.49
C SER A 53 -23.13 0.66 -7.09
N CYS A 54 -23.66 1.87 -6.96
CA CYS A 54 -23.82 2.48 -5.64
C CYS A 54 -24.68 1.62 -4.69
N GLU A 55 -25.62 0.84 -5.22
CA GLU A 55 -26.41 -0.09 -4.40
C GLU A 55 -25.55 -1.26 -3.92
N ASP A 56 -24.65 -1.80 -4.75
CA ASP A 56 -23.72 -2.84 -4.34
C ASP A 56 -22.77 -2.35 -3.23
N VAL A 57 -22.31 -1.10 -3.29
CA VAL A 57 -21.51 -0.49 -2.21
C VAL A 57 -22.31 -0.45 -0.89
N ARG A 58 -23.60 -0.11 -0.93
CA ARG A 58 -24.46 -0.12 0.26
C ARG A 58 -24.68 -1.54 0.79
N ARG A 59 -24.90 -2.52 -0.10
CA ARG A 59 -25.05 -3.93 0.25
C ARG A 59 -23.76 -4.49 0.88
N TYR A 60 -22.61 -4.15 0.31
CA TYR A 60 -21.30 -4.52 0.85
C TYR A 60 -21.09 -3.94 2.26
N ARG A 61 -21.40 -2.66 2.46
CA ARG A 61 -21.38 -2.03 3.79
C ARG A 61 -22.27 -2.77 4.78
N THR A 62 -23.53 -3.04 4.41
CA THR A 62 -24.49 -3.77 5.27
C THR A 62 -23.98 -5.16 5.61
N MET A 63 -23.36 -5.88 4.66
CA MET A 63 -22.71 -7.15 4.91
C MET A 63 -21.57 -7.02 5.95
N LEU A 64 -20.68 -6.03 5.76
CA LEU A 64 -19.59 -5.79 6.71
C LEU A 64 -20.11 -5.54 8.13
N ASP A 65 -21.22 -4.79 8.27
CA ASP A 65 -21.82 -4.44 9.55
C ASP A 65 -22.39 -5.68 10.31
N THR A 66 -22.55 -6.82 9.62
CA THR A 66 -22.95 -8.10 10.24
C THR A 66 -21.79 -8.94 10.76
N LEU A 67 -20.54 -8.59 10.38
CA LEU A 67 -19.36 -9.39 10.72
C LEU A 67 -18.80 -9.04 12.10
N PRO A 68 -18.25 -10.02 12.83
CA PRO A 68 -17.50 -9.74 14.04
C PRO A 68 -16.26 -8.93 13.72
N HIS A 69 -15.82 -8.11 14.67
CA HIS A 69 -14.62 -7.27 14.51
C HIS A 69 -14.66 -6.36 13.27
N ARG A 70 -15.86 -5.80 13.00
CA ARG A 70 -16.10 -4.88 11.89
C ARG A 70 -15.12 -3.69 11.87
N ASP A 71 -14.72 -3.24 13.04
CA ASP A 71 -13.78 -2.14 13.29
C ASP A 71 -12.37 -2.41 12.75
N LEU A 72 -12.00 -3.68 12.62
CA LEU A 72 -10.70 -4.09 12.05
C LEU A 72 -10.76 -4.34 10.54
N LEU A 73 -11.97 -4.47 9.96
CA LEU A 73 -12.11 -4.74 8.53
C LEU A 73 -12.00 -3.44 7.74
N CYS A 74 -10.98 -3.36 6.93
CA CYS A 74 -10.70 -2.30 5.97
C CYS A 74 -10.45 -2.90 4.58
N GLY A 75 -10.19 -2.10 3.58
CA GLY A 75 -9.73 -2.60 2.30
C GLY A 75 -10.29 -1.85 1.10
N PHE A 76 -10.26 -2.52 -0.03
CA PHE A 76 -10.58 -1.97 -1.35
C PHE A 76 -11.72 -2.77 -2.00
N LEU A 77 -12.72 -2.07 -2.51
CA LEU A 77 -13.83 -2.63 -3.28
C LEU A 77 -13.92 -1.92 -4.63
N SER A 78 -13.87 -2.69 -5.72
CA SER A 78 -14.02 -2.19 -7.09
C SER A 78 -14.59 -3.28 -7.99
N ASP A 79 -14.71 -2.98 -9.27
CA ASP A 79 -14.96 -3.98 -10.29
C ASP A 79 -13.78 -4.14 -11.26
N ALA A 80 -13.90 -5.17 -12.11
CA ALA A 80 -12.83 -5.52 -13.05
C ALA A 80 -12.66 -4.47 -14.15
N ASP A 81 -13.73 -3.79 -14.58
CA ASP A 81 -13.67 -2.78 -15.63
C ASP A 81 -13.06 -1.47 -15.12
N ASP A 82 -13.40 -1.06 -13.90
CA ASP A 82 -12.77 0.08 -13.25
C ASP A 82 -11.26 -0.12 -13.09
N LEU A 83 -10.81 -1.32 -12.68
CA LEU A 83 -9.37 -1.61 -12.58
C LEU A 83 -8.66 -1.64 -13.93
N ARG A 84 -9.31 -2.09 -15.00
CA ARG A 84 -8.74 -2.03 -16.37
C ARG A 84 -8.52 -0.60 -16.85
N ASN A 85 -9.33 0.34 -16.35
CA ASN A 85 -9.27 1.76 -16.68
C ASN A 85 -8.51 2.60 -15.62
N TRP A 86 -8.02 1.96 -14.55
CA TRP A 86 -7.28 2.65 -13.49
C TRP A 86 -5.93 3.17 -13.98
N GLU A 87 -5.40 4.19 -13.32
CA GLU A 87 -4.04 4.68 -13.59
C GLU A 87 -3.02 3.58 -13.31
N VAL A 88 -2.34 3.08 -14.37
CA VAL A 88 -1.48 1.89 -14.28
C VAL A 88 -0.31 2.08 -13.32
N SER A 89 0.21 3.32 -13.19
CA SER A 89 1.28 3.60 -12.23
C SER A 89 0.84 3.41 -10.77
N ASP A 90 -0.45 3.53 -10.48
CA ASP A 90 -1.02 3.30 -9.14
C ASP A 90 -1.20 1.80 -8.87
N LEU A 91 -1.41 1.01 -9.94
CA LEU A 91 -1.60 -0.44 -9.83
C LEU A 91 -0.33 -1.21 -9.50
N PHE A 92 0.87 -0.65 -9.66
CA PHE A 92 2.11 -1.34 -9.35
C PHE A 92 2.16 -1.81 -7.90
N GLN A 93 1.99 -0.89 -6.97
CA GLN A 93 1.97 -1.20 -5.54
C GLN A 93 0.79 -2.11 -5.18
N PHE A 94 -0.38 -1.83 -5.74
CA PHE A 94 -1.59 -2.61 -5.55
C PHE A 94 -1.38 -4.08 -5.95
N TYR A 95 -0.79 -4.35 -7.12
CA TYR A 95 -0.54 -5.69 -7.62
C TYR A 95 0.42 -6.48 -6.73
N TYR A 96 1.59 -5.92 -6.45
CA TYR A 96 2.64 -6.64 -5.74
C TYR A 96 2.40 -6.77 -4.24
N ASP A 97 1.65 -5.86 -3.62
CA ASP A 97 1.32 -5.90 -2.18
C ASP A 97 0.04 -6.70 -1.89
N THR A 98 -0.65 -7.20 -2.92
CA THR A 98 -1.87 -8.00 -2.78
C THR A 98 -1.57 -9.50 -2.87
N LYS A 99 -1.86 -10.24 -1.79
CA LYS A 99 -1.79 -11.70 -1.74
C LYS A 99 -3.13 -12.32 -2.14
N PRO A 100 -3.24 -13.03 -3.27
CA PRO A 100 -4.49 -13.62 -3.72
C PRO A 100 -5.03 -14.68 -2.76
N ILE A 101 -6.37 -14.71 -2.60
CA ILE A 101 -7.13 -15.78 -1.91
C ILE A 101 -8.08 -16.43 -2.90
N ILE A 102 -8.78 -15.65 -3.73
CA ILE A 102 -9.69 -16.11 -4.77
C ILE A 102 -9.35 -15.37 -6.05
N GLY A 103 -9.22 -16.10 -7.17
CA GLY A 103 -8.91 -15.54 -8.48
C GLY A 103 -7.47 -15.04 -8.62
N THR A 104 -7.18 -14.33 -9.70
CA THR A 104 -5.89 -13.67 -9.97
C THR A 104 -6.12 -12.26 -10.48
N LEU A 105 -5.20 -11.36 -10.19
CA LEU A 105 -5.18 -9.99 -10.73
C LEU A 105 -4.66 -9.96 -12.17
N ASP A 106 -3.94 -10.98 -12.62
CA ASP A 106 -3.33 -11.05 -13.96
C ASP A 106 -4.35 -10.94 -15.10
N ASP A 107 -5.58 -11.42 -14.86
CA ASP A 107 -6.67 -11.38 -15.82
C ASP A 107 -7.50 -10.07 -15.74
N ILE A 108 -7.25 -9.26 -14.72
CA ILE A 108 -8.07 -8.09 -14.39
C ILE A 108 -7.35 -6.79 -14.75
N ILE A 109 -6.08 -6.66 -14.35
CA ILE A 109 -5.33 -5.41 -14.53
C ILE A 109 -4.48 -5.45 -15.80
N PRO A 110 -4.23 -4.28 -16.44
CA PRO A 110 -3.33 -4.22 -17.60
C PRO A 110 -1.89 -4.54 -17.20
N PRO A 111 -1.05 -5.00 -18.16
CA PRO A 111 0.36 -5.20 -17.92
C PRO A 111 1.04 -3.89 -17.45
N ILE A 112 1.77 -3.98 -16.36
CA ILE A 112 2.50 -2.84 -15.76
C ILE A 112 3.87 -2.75 -16.42
N THR A 113 4.18 -1.62 -17.05
CA THR A 113 5.44 -1.39 -17.73
C THR A 113 6.48 -0.70 -16.84
N VAL A 114 7.73 -0.70 -17.28
CA VAL A 114 8.81 0.05 -16.62
C VAL A 114 8.47 1.55 -16.53
N ASP A 115 7.85 2.12 -17.57
CA ASP A 115 7.46 3.53 -17.60
C ASP A 115 6.36 3.84 -16.57
N ASP A 116 5.42 2.92 -16.36
CA ASP A 116 4.39 3.06 -15.33
C ASP A 116 5.01 3.06 -13.93
N ILE A 117 5.98 2.16 -13.68
CA ILE A 117 6.69 2.10 -12.40
C ILE A 117 7.52 3.37 -12.18
N MET A 118 8.22 3.87 -13.22
CA MET A 118 8.95 5.14 -13.15
C MET A 118 8.01 6.31 -12.88
N ARG A 119 6.81 6.32 -13.47
CA ARG A 119 5.77 7.31 -13.19
C ARG A 119 5.30 7.24 -11.74
N SER A 120 5.04 6.04 -11.20
CA SER A 120 4.72 5.82 -9.79
C SER A 120 5.79 6.41 -8.85
N VAL A 121 7.06 6.09 -9.12
CA VAL A 121 8.20 6.64 -8.37
C VAL A 121 8.19 8.17 -8.40
N ARG A 122 8.04 8.77 -9.58
CA ARG A 122 8.04 10.23 -9.75
C ARG A 122 6.92 10.91 -8.96
N ILE A 123 5.69 10.40 -9.09
CA ILE A 123 4.52 10.91 -8.36
C ILE A 123 4.75 10.77 -6.84
N GLY A 124 5.20 9.60 -6.39
CA GLY A 124 5.48 9.35 -4.98
C GLY A 124 6.52 10.30 -4.40
N VAL A 125 7.64 10.52 -5.09
CA VAL A 125 8.70 11.45 -4.66
C VAL A 125 8.18 12.89 -4.60
N CYS A 126 7.41 13.35 -5.62
CA CYS A 126 6.83 14.69 -5.64
C CYS A 126 5.89 14.91 -4.43
N ASN A 127 5.03 13.94 -4.15
CA ASN A 127 4.09 14.01 -3.03
C ASN A 127 4.81 14.02 -1.68
N ILE A 128 5.83 13.17 -1.52
CA ILE A 128 6.65 13.13 -0.29
C ILE A 128 7.36 14.47 -0.08
N TYR A 129 7.99 15.03 -1.12
CA TYR A 129 8.67 16.32 -1.04
C TYR A 129 7.70 17.43 -0.62
N HIS A 130 6.58 17.56 -1.34
CA HIS A 130 5.57 18.60 -1.06
C HIS A 130 5.01 18.48 0.35
N SER A 131 4.57 17.27 0.75
CA SER A 131 3.97 17.06 2.06
C SER A 131 4.98 17.20 3.20
N CYS A 132 6.26 16.86 2.98
CA CYS A 132 7.32 17.09 3.96
C CYS A 132 7.53 18.59 4.22
N VAL A 133 7.61 19.40 3.14
CA VAL A 133 7.73 20.86 3.24
C VAL A 133 6.52 21.47 3.95
N HIS A 134 5.32 21.03 3.57
CA HIS A 134 4.08 21.49 4.20
C HIS A 134 4.04 21.16 5.70
N ASN A 135 4.38 19.92 6.05
CA ASN A 135 4.41 19.50 7.45
C ASN A 135 5.44 20.27 8.28
N LEU A 136 6.63 20.54 7.73
CA LEU A 136 7.66 21.34 8.40
C LEU A 136 7.23 22.78 8.70
N ILE A 137 6.44 23.38 7.79
CA ILE A 137 6.07 24.80 7.89
C ILE A 137 4.79 24.98 8.72
N TYR A 138 3.78 24.14 8.50
CA TYR A 138 2.43 24.43 8.97
C TYR A 138 1.93 23.48 10.06
N GLU A 139 2.14 22.17 9.93
CA GLU A 139 1.50 21.19 10.80
C GLU A 139 2.37 20.74 11.97
N LYS A 140 3.64 20.43 11.70
CA LYS A 140 4.59 19.82 12.65
C LYS A 140 4.04 18.56 13.32
N ASP A 141 3.31 17.76 12.53
CA ASP A 141 2.63 16.56 12.98
C ASP A 141 3.50 15.31 12.78
N PRO A 142 3.84 14.57 13.85
CA PRO A 142 4.59 13.31 13.77
C PRO A 142 3.87 12.22 12.99
N GLU A 143 2.52 12.16 12.99
CA GLU A 143 1.77 11.14 12.25
C GLU A 143 1.83 11.38 10.74
N ILE A 144 1.82 12.64 10.30
CA ILE A 144 2.11 12.99 8.90
C ILE A 144 3.51 12.50 8.52
N LEU A 145 4.52 12.78 9.35
CA LEU A 145 5.90 12.35 9.10
C LEU A 145 6.01 10.82 9.01
N LYS A 146 5.36 10.09 9.90
CA LYS A 146 5.26 8.62 9.86
C LYS A 146 4.63 8.11 8.54
N GLY A 147 3.56 8.76 8.07
CA GLY A 147 2.94 8.49 6.77
C GLY A 147 3.90 8.72 5.60
N LEU A 148 4.71 9.78 5.65
CA LEU A 148 5.72 10.08 4.63
C LEU A 148 6.80 8.99 4.55
N TYR A 149 7.27 8.48 5.68
CA TYR A 149 8.23 7.37 5.71
C TYR A 149 7.64 6.06 5.16
N LYS A 150 6.34 5.79 5.45
CA LYS A 150 5.62 4.67 4.82
C LYS A 150 5.57 4.84 3.29
N SER A 151 5.23 6.03 2.80
CA SER A 151 5.20 6.33 1.36
C SER A 151 6.59 6.22 0.73
N ALA A 152 7.64 6.69 1.42
CA ALA A 152 9.01 6.56 0.95
C ALA A 152 9.46 5.10 0.85
N SER A 153 9.01 4.23 1.77
CA SER A 153 9.31 2.80 1.67
C SER A 153 8.73 2.17 0.41
N PHE A 154 7.53 2.55 -0.02
CA PHE A 154 6.92 2.09 -1.27
C PHE A 154 7.68 2.58 -2.50
N VAL A 155 8.11 3.85 -2.50
CA VAL A 155 8.94 4.38 -3.59
C VAL A 155 10.27 3.63 -3.68
N ILE A 156 10.90 3.30 -2.55
CA ILE A 156 12.17 2.55 -2.54
C ILE A 156 11.96 1.10 -2.99
N GLN A 157 10.84 0.46 -2.66
CA GLN A 157 10.47 -0.85 -3.21
C GLN A 157 10.36 -0.82 -4.74
N ALA A 158 9.72 0.20 -5.30
CA ALA A 158 9.61 0.40 -6.75
C ALA A 158 10.99 0.66 -7.39
N LEU A 159 11.84 1.49 -6.79
CA LEU A 159 13.21 1.73 -7.24
C LEU A 159 14.08 0.46 -7.18
N TRP A 160 13.92 -0.36 -6.15
CA TRP A 160 14.59 -1.65 -6.05
C TRP A 160 14.13 -2.60 -7.15
N TYR A 161 12.81 -2.70 -7.37
CA TYR A 161 12.25 -3.52 -8.44
C TYR A 161 12.79 -3.12 -9.82
N LEU A 162 12.83 -1.83 -10.12
CA LEU A 162 13.39 -1.31 -11.40
C LEU A 162 14.86 -1.70 -11.61
N ARG A 163 15.63 -1.86 -10.54
CA ARG A 163 17.06 -2.22 -10.60
C ARG A 163 17.32 -3.72 -10.62
N SER A 164 16.48 -4.49 -9.95
CA SER A 164 16.72 -5.93 -9.70
C SER A 164 15.72 -6.86 -10.38
N GLY A 165 14.54 -6.37 -10.75
CA GLY A 165 13.42 -7.19 -11.19
C GLY A 165 12.72 -7.94 -10.05
N GLU A 166 13.14 -7.74 -8.78
CA GLU A 166 12.62 -8.43 -7.60
C GLU A 166 11.80 -7.46 -6.74
N TYR A 167 10.54 -7.81 -6.43
CA TYR A 167 9.74 -7.04 -5.48
C TYR A 167 9.93 -7.55 -4.06
N ILE A 168 10.29 -6.67 -3.13
CA ILE A 168 10.48 -6.99 -1.72
C ILE A 168 9.46 -6.22 -0.90
N ALA A 169 8.45 -6.92 -0.39
CA ALA A 169 7.38 -6.33 0.42
C ALA A 169 7.84 -6.01 1.87
N HIS A 170 8.76 -6.81 2.42
CA HIS A 170 9.20 -6.68 3.81
C HIS A 170 10.30 -5.65 4.00
N SER A 171 10.05 -4.62 4.81
CA SER A 171 11.03 -3.56 5.10
C SER A 171 12.31 -4.09 5.75
N GLN A 172 12.21 -5.14 6.59
CA GLN A 172 13.36 -5.79 7.23
C GLN A 172 14.28 -6.50 6.22
N GLU A 173 13.74 -7.00 5.13
CA GLU A 173 14.51 -7.60 4.05
C GLU A 173 15.07 -6.50 3.13
N LEU A 174 14.22 -5.53 2.75
CA LEU A 174 14.60 -4.43 1.87
C LEU A 174 15.79 -3.63 2.41
N VAL A 175 15.85 -3.36 3.72
CA VAL A 175 16.97 -2.63 4.35
C VAL A 175 18.32 -3.33 4.18
N CYS A 176 18.34 -4.66 4.00
CA CYS A 176 19.54 -5.43 3.75
C CYS A 176 20.01 -5.37 2.28
N LYS A 177 19.12 -4.95 1.37
CA LYS A 177 19.40 -4.90 -0.08
C LYS A 177 19.79 -3.50 -0.56
N VAL A 178 19.18 -2.46 0.02
CA VAL A 178 19.44 -1.07 -0.35
C VAL A 178 20.65 -0.49 0.39
N VAL A 179 21.24 0.57 -0.17
CA VAL A 179 22.45 1.21 0.38
C VAL A 179 22.29 2.74 0.46
N GLY A 180 23.19 3.39 1.20
CA GLY A 180 23.23 4.86 1.32
C GLY A 180 21.92 5.43 1.85
N ASN A 181 21.46 6.54 1.28
CA ASN A 181 20.27 7.26 1.77
C ASN A 181 18.98 6.41 1.75
N GLU A 182 18.83 5.47 0.82
CA GLU A 182 17.68 4.58 0.80
C GLU A 182 17.66 3.66 2.02
N LYS A 183 18.83 3.12 2.40
CA LYS A 183 18.99 2.33 3.61
C LYS A 183 18.65 3.13 4.87
N ASP A 184 19.08 4.40 4.91
CA ASP A 184 18.80 5.29 6.04
C ASP A 184 17.29 5.55 6.18
N ILE A 185 16.58 5.77 5.06
CA ILE A 185 15.12 5.95 5.04
C ILE A 185 14.40 4.69 5.52
N ILE A 186 14.75 3.50 5.00
CA ILE A 186 14.10 2.25 5.41
C ILE A 186 14.39 1.93 6.88
N SER A 187 15.62 2.17 7.35
CA SER A 187 15.98 1.99 8.76
C SER A 187 15.16 2.91 9.67
N ALA A 188 15.01 4.18 9.29
CA ALA A 188 14.19 5.15 10.02
C ALA A 188 12.71 4.74 10.00
N TYR A 189 12.17 4.26 8.86
CA TYR A 189 10.80 3.75 8.77
C TYR A 189 10.56 2.59 9.75
N ILE A 190 11.47 1.62 9.80
CA ILE A 190 11.39 0.48 10.73
C ILE A 190 11.38 0.97 12.19
N GLN A 191 12.26 1.92 12.53
CA GLN A 191 12.32 2.51 13.86
C GLN A 191 11.00 3.25 14.21
N ILE A 192 10.48 4.07 13.29
CA ILE A 192 9.23 4.83 13.48
C ILE A 192 8.04 3.87 13.67
N LYS A 193 7.98 2.78 12.89
CA LYS A 193 6.94 1.77 13.01
C LYS A 193 6.91 1.12 14.41
N ASN A 194 8.08 0.89 14.99
CA ASN A 194 8.21 0.19 16.27
C ASN A 194 8.12 1.12 17.51
N SER A 195 8.57 2.37 17.39
CA SER A 195 8.79 3.25 18.55
C SER A 195 8.24 4.66 18.37
N GLY A 196 7.56 4.94 17.25
CA GLY A 196 7.09 6.28 16.92
C GLY A 196 8.21 7.23 16.45
N VAL A 197 7.84 8.48 16.22
CA VAL A 197 8.76 9.56 15.82
C VAL A 197 9.49 10.07 17.05
N SER A 198 10.79 9.80 17.14
CA SER A 198 11.62 10.18 18.30
C SER A 198 12.30 11.57 18.17
N ASP A 199 12.57 11.99 16.95
CA ASP A 199 13.27 13.25 16.62
C ASP A 199 12.70 13.79 15.30
N PHE A 200 11.70 14.67 15.43
CA PHE A 200 10.94 15.20 14.32
C PHE A 200 11.81 15.96 13.32
N ASP A 201 12.67 16.85 13.80
CA ASP A 201 13.47 17.74 12.94
C ASP A 201 14.51 16.92 12.15
N ARG A 202 15.27 16.06 12.82
CA ARG A 202 16.26 15.19 12.17
C ARG A 202 15.63 14.26 11.14
N LEU A 203 14.49 13.67 11.47
CA LEU A 203 13.79 12.75 10.55
C LEU A 203 13.17 13.51 9.37
N SER A 204 12.67 14.73 9.59
CA SER A 204 12.18 15.60 8.51
C SER A 204 13.32 16.01 7.56
N ASP A 205 14.48 16.39 8.09
CA ASP A 205 15.67 16.71 7.28
C ASP A 205 16.13 15.52 6.43
N LEU A 206 16.12 14.32 7.01
CA LEU A 206 16.54 13.10 6.33
C LEU A 206 15.63 12.79 5.12
N ILE A 207 14.30 12.76 5.32
CA ILE A 207 13.37 12.45 4.25
C ILE A 207 13.29 13.56 3.20
N PHE A 208 13.37 14.83 3.61
CA PHE A 208 13.45 15.98 2.71
C PHE A 208 14.67 15.89 1.79
N THR A 209 15.85 15.64 2.37
CA THR A 209 17.12 15.53 1.61
C THR A 209 17.06 14.37 0.63
N TRP A 210 16.53 13.22 1.05
CA TRP A 210 16.35 12.06 0.19
C TRP A 210 15.39 12.38 -0.97
N ALA A 211 14.21 12.92 -0.70
CA ALA A 211 13.23 13.25 -1.73
C ALA A 211 13.77 14.25 -2.75
N LYS A 212 14.44 15.31 -2.28
CA LYS A 212 15.09 16.31 -3.14
C LYS A 212 16.15 15.69 -4.06
N LYS A 213 16.96 14.76 -3.53
CA LYS A 213 17.95 14.03 -4.33
C LYS A 213 17.28 13.16 -5.40
N GLN A 214 16.20 12.44 -5.06
CA GLN A 214 15.47 11.62 -6.01
C GLN A 214 14.87 12.48 -7.15
N LEU A 215 14.27 13.63 -6.85
CA LEU A 215 13.74 14.56 -7.86
C LEU A 215 14.80 14.98 -8.88
N ASN A 216 16.03 15.23 -8.44
CA ASN A 216 17.12 15.61 -9.32
C ASN A 216 17.57 14.43 -10.21
N HIS A 217 17.75 13.25 -9.65
CA HIS A 217 18.15 12.05 -10.41
C HIS A 217 17.11 11.60 -11.43
N LEU A 218 15.82 11.70 -11.12
CA LEU A 218 14.75 11.34 -12.04
C LEU A 218 14.71 12.22 -13.30
N ASN A 219 15.35 13.41 -13.28
CA ASN A 219 15.49 14.29 -14.43
C ASN A 219 16.74 13.99 -15.28
N GLU A 220 17.72 13.27 -14.74
CA GLU A 220 18.95 12.89 -15.45
C GLU A 220 18.77 11.59 -16.27
N CYS A 221 17.69 10.83 -16.00
CA CYS A 221 17.36 9.58 -16.70
C CYS A 221 16.41 9.77 -17.91
N ILE A 222 16.13 11.02 -18.31
CA ILE A 222 15.38 11.41 -19.50
C ILE A 222 16.35 12.00 -20.51
#